data_5759c5b570b598df152f2db2c6c86b86
#
_entry.id   5759c5b570b598df152f2db2c6c86b86
#
_cell.length_a   1.000
_cell.length_b   1.000
_cell.length_c   1.000
_cell.angle_alpha   90.00
_cell.angle_beta   90.00
_cell.angle_gamma   90.00
#
_symmetry.space_group_name_H-M   'P 1'
#
loop_
_entity.id
_entity.type
_entity.pdbx_description
1 polymer ?
#
loop_
_entity_poly.entity_id
_entity_poly.type
_entity_poly.pdbx_seq_one_letter_code
_entity_poly.pdbx_strand_id
1 'polypeptide(L)'
;MVISIHFCIFASYTMKHKGSRCDFTKERDADILRAYKKIISVRDNIGILEIERRLLQSPSKRFWVSSDRAYNVILNMLNGKSISSMNPQKRAMFQEIFRRYKIYSKEHPSLTKMDVIWHVCNQEAPSFYLTPKSMHVILHRVRKEEKKRCYELRQRRLRFMQGTL
;
A
#
# COMPACT_ATOMS: atom_id res chain seq x y z
N MET A 1 -27.47 10.09 37.42
CA MET A 1 -27.03 11.08 36.44
C MET A 1 -25.58 10.76 36.10
N VAL A 2 -25.37 9.94 35.03
CA VAL A 2 -24.05 9.44 34.66
C VAL A 2 -23.62 10.21 33.43
N ILE A 3 -22.59 11.04 33.59
CA ILE A 3 -22.01 11.85 32.51
C ILE A 3 -21.03 10.93 31.75
N SER A 4 -21.43 10.50 30.55
CA SER A 4 -20.58 9.77 29.65
C SER A 4 -19.60 10.74 28.98
N ILE A 5 -18.35 10.68 29.39
CA ILE A 5 -17.26 11.46 28.79
C ILE A 5 -16.84 10.70 27.52
N HIS A 6 -17.33 11.15 26.36
CA HIS A 6 -16.80 10.76 25.08
C HIS A 6 -15.41 11.38 24.89
N PHE A 7 -14.39 10.59 25.13
CA PHE A 7 -13.01 10.95 24.82
C PHE A 7 -12.79 10.85 23.31
N CYS A 8 -13.04 11.96 22.60
CA CYS A 8 -12.62 12.09 21.20
C CYS A 8 -11.10 12.12 21.15
N ILE A 9 -10.49 10.99 20.80
CA ILE A 9 -9.06 10.96 20.43
C ILE A 9 -8.94 11.69 19.09
N PHE A 10 -8.73 13.00 19.13
CA PHE A 10 -8.20 13.75 18.01
C PHE A 10 -6.75 13.27 17.82
N ALA A 11 -6.57 12.27 16.96
CA ALA A 11 -5.26 11.98 16.41
C ALA A 11 -4.82 13.23 15.64
N SER A 12 -3.88 13.97 16.21
CA SER A 12 -3.27 15.12 15.57
C SER A 12 -2.65 14.68 14.26
N TYR A 13 -3.34 14.96 13.17
CA TYR A 13 -2.83 14.78 11.81
C TYR A 13 -1.71 15.79 11.61
N THR A 14 -0.49 15.38 11.90
CA THR A 14 0.69 16.17 11.52
C THR A 14 0.70 16.31 10.01
N MET A 15 0.47 17.53 9.54
CA MET A 15 0.61 17.91 8.13
C MET A 15 2.00 17.53 7.65
N LYS A 16 2.10 16.42 6.92
CA LYS A 16 3.37 15.96 6.35
C LYS A 16 3.71 16.82 5.14
N HIS A 17 4.90 17.39 5.18
CA HIS A 17 5.42 18.27 4.12
C HIS A 17 5.36 17.62 2.73
N LYS A 18 5.03 18.46 1.73
CA LYS A 18 5.02 18.18 0.29
C LYS A 18 6.32 17.48 -0.13
N GLY A 19 6.25 16.18 -0.49
CA GLY A 19 7.42 15.45 -0.97
C GLY A 19 7.82 14.19 -0.18
N SER A 20 7.15 13.86 0.90
CA SER A 20 7.40 12.59 1.62
C SER A 20 7.09 11.39 0.71
N ARG A 21 8.14 10.83 0.11
CA ARG A 21 8.09 9.56 -0.64
C ARG A 21 7.76 8.36 0.24
N CYS A 22 7.60 8.58 1.54
CA CYS A 22 7.78 7.54 2.56
C CYS A 22 6.51 7.12 3.29
N ASP A 23 5.37 7.76 3.09
CA ASP A 23 4.20 7.54 3.95
C ASP A 23 3.77 6.07 4.09
N PHE A 24 3.97 5.27 3.04
CA PHE A 24 3.58 3.86 3.05
C PHE A 24 4.69 2.92 2.54
N THR A 25 5.95 3.37 2.51
CA THR A 25 7.02 2.55 1.93
C THR A 25 7.19 1.24 2.68
N LYS A 26 7.22 1.27 4.01
CA LYS A 26 7.40 0.08 4.84
C LYS A 26 6.22 -0.88 4.72
N GLU A 27 4.98 -0.37 4.79
CA GLU A 27 3.78 -1.19 4.70
C GLU A 27 3.61 -1.78 3.29
N ARG A 28 3.86 -0.99 2.26
CA ARG A 28 3.85 -1.47 0.87
C ARG A 28 4.91 -2.54 0.65
N ASP A 29 6.12 -2.34 1.14
CA ASP A 29 7.22 -3.28 1.00
C ASP A 29 6.92 -4.59 1.75
N ALA A 30 6.29 -4.50 2.94
CA ALA A 30 5.80 -5.67 3.67
C ALA A 30 4.69 -6.40 2.91
N ASP A 31 3.80 -5.67 2.23
CA ASP A 31 2.75 -6.25 1.40
C ASP A 31 3.32 -6.96 0.16
N ILE A 32 4.31 -6.35 -0.50
CA ILE A 32 5.05 -6.98 -1.61
C ILE A 32 5.77 -8.26 -1.13
N LEU A 33 6.40 -8.23 0.04
CA LEU A 33 7.05 -9.42 0.61
C LEU A 33 6.03 -10.53 0.89
N ARG A 34 4.85 -10.18 1.42
CA ARG A 34 3.75 -11.13 1.64
C ARG A 34 3.30 -11.79 0.32
N ALA A 35 3.06 -10.97 -0.71
CA ALA A 35 2.67 -11.46 -2.03
C ALA A 35 3.77 -12.32 -2.67
N TYR A 36 5.04 -11.92 -2.53
CA TYR A 36 6.20 -12.71 -2.96
C TYR A 36 6.22 -14.09 -2.29
N LYS A 37 6.09 -14.13 -0.94
CA LYS A 37 6.08 -15.41 -0.20
C LYS A 37 4.94 -16.32 -0.67
N LYS A 38 3.76 -15.76 -0.93
CA LYS A 38 2.62 -16.52 -1.47
C LYS A 38 2.92 -17.11 -2.86
N ILE A 39 3.60 -16.36 -3.73
CA ILE A 39 3.93 -16.86 -5.08
C ILE A 39 4.94 -18.02 -5.01
N ILE A 40 5.99 -17.88 -4.20
CA ILE A 40 7.03 -18.92 -4.10
C ILE A 40 6.59 -20.16 -3.32
N SER A 41 5.56 -20.05 -2.43
CA SER A 41 5.04 -21.21 -1.71
C SER A 41 4.22 -22.17 -2.57
N VAL A 42 3.77 -21.73 -3.74
CA VAL A 42 2.90 -22.53 -4.63
C VAL A 42 3.71 -23.34 -5.66
N ARG A 43 4.91 -22.91 -5.99
CA ARG A 43 5.76 -23.58 -6.99
C ARG A 43 7.24 -23.43 -6.67
N ASP A 44 7.96 -24.55 -6.67
CA ASP A 44 9.41 -24.56 -6.68
C ASP A 44 9.94 -24.21 -8.09
N ASN A 45 11.08 -23.50 -8.17
CA ASN A 45 11.79 -23.18 -9.42
C ASN A 45 11.11 -22.16 -10.36
N ILE A 46 10.47 -21.12 -9.82
CA ILE A 46 10.01 -20.00 -10.64
C ILE A 46 11.15 -18.98 -10.83
N GLY A 47 11.41 -18.59 -12.08
CA GLY A 47 12.38 -17.54 -12.40
C GLY A 47 11.93 -16.16 -11.86
N ILE A 48 12.93 -15.34 -11.50
CA ILE A 48 12.67 -14.00 -10.88
C ILE A 48 11.80 -13.09 -11.74
N LEU A 49 11.97 -13.12 -13.07
CA LEU A 49 11.16 -12.32 -14.01
C LEU A 49 9.69 -12.71 -13.99
N GLU A 50 9.41 -14.02 -13.88
CA GLU A 50 8.03 -14.50 -13.78
C GLU A 50 7.41 -14.14 -12.42
N ILE A 51 8.19 -14.17 -11.35
CA ILE A 51 7.75 -13.70 -10.03
C ILE A 51 7.38 -12.21 -10.09
N GLU A 52 8.22 -11.38 -10.70
CA GLU A 52 7.96 -9.94 -10.86
C GLU A 52 6.69 -9.69 -11.68
N ARG A 53 6.50 -10.42 -12.78
CA ARG A 53 5.30 -10.32 -13.59
C ARG A 53 4.04 -10.66 -12.82
N ARG A 54 4.06 -11.73 -12.01
CA ARG A 54 2.94 -12.12 -11.15
C ARG A 54 2.69 -11.12 -10.05
N LEU A 55 3.74 -10.56 -9.44
CA LEU A 55 3.61 -9.52 -8.42
C LEU A 55 2.93 -8.25 -8.97
N LEU A 56 3.26 -7.85 -10.20
CA LEU A 56 2.63 -6.69 -10.83
C LEU A 56 1.12 -6.88 -11.03
N GLN A 57 0.67 -8.12 -11.20
CA GLN A 57 -0.73 -8.49 -11.38
C GLN A 57 -1.42 -8.91 -10.07
N SER A 58 -0.67 -9.03 -8.98
CA SER A 58 -1.22 -9.44 -7.69
C SER A 58 -1.97 -8.30 -7.02
N PRO A 59 -3.10 -8.60 -6.35
CA PRO A 59 -3.81 -7.61 -5.57
C PRO A 59 -2.95 -7.12 -4.40
N SER A 60 -3.11 -5.86 -4.04
CA SER A 60 -2.46 -5.26 -2.89
C SER A 60 -3.48 -4.92 -1.80
N LYS A 61 -3.05 -4.91 -0.54
CA LYS A 61 -3.93 -4.66 0.63
C LYS A 61 -4.74 -3.38 0.52
N ARG A 62 -4.20 -2.37 -0.16
CA ARG A 62 -4.83 -1.07 -0.33
C ARG A 62 -4.20 -0.34 -1.52
N PHE A 63 -4.78 0.79 -1.89
CA PHE A 63 -4.11 1.72 -2.77
C PHE A 63 -2.98 2.43 -2.01
N TRP A 64 -1.73 2.26 -2.46
CA TRP A 64 -0.55 2.82 -1.81
C TRP A 64 -0.36 4.31 -2.18
N VAL A 65 -1.35 5.11 -1.79
CA VAL A 65 -1.43 6.56 -1.98
C VAL A 65 -2.03 7.21 -0.74
N SER A 66 -1.59 8.41 -0.38
CA SER A 66 -2.20 9.16 0.72
C SER A 66 -3.60 9.65 0.33
N SER A 67 -4.50 9.69 1.29
CA SER A 67 -5.88 10.18 1.10
C SER A 67 -5.91 11.62 0.59
N ASP A 68 -5.02 12.49 1.08
CA ASP A 68 -4.91 13.89 0.64
C ASP A 68 -4.54 14.00 -0.84
N ARG A 69 -3.54 13.17 -1.26
CA ARG A 69 -3.17 13.14 -2.68
C ARG A 69 -4.29 12.59 -3.54
N ALA A 70 -4.94 11.52 -3.10
CA ALA A 70 -6.08 10.94 -3.81
C ALA A 70 -7.21 11.96 -3.90
N TYR A 71 -7.54 12.64 -2.80
CA TYR A 71 -8.54 13.69 -2.76
C TYR A 71 -8.30 14.80 -3.80
N ASN A 72 -7.08 15.36 -3.82
CA ASN A 72 -6.74 16.42 -4.78
C ASN A 72 -6.86 15.94 -6.23
N VAL A 73 -6.44 14.71 -6.54
CA VAL A 73 -6.54 14.16 -7.90
C VAL A 73 -8.01 13.89 -8.26
N ILE A 74 -8.78 13.29 -7.37
CA ILE A 74 -10.20 12.98 -7.60
C ILE A 74 -11.03 14.26 -7.78
N LEU A 75 -10.78 15.30 -6.97
CA LEU A 75 -11.43 16.61 -7.18
C LEU A 75 -11.10 17.21 -8.54
N ASN A 76 -9.84 17.11 -8.98
CA ASN A 76 -9.46 17.57 -10.32
C ASN A 76 -10.21 16.80 -11.41
N MET A 77 -10.35 15.47 -11.26
CA MET A 77 -11.10 14.64 -12.21
C MET A 77 -12.61 14.97 -12.19
N LEU A 78 -13.19 15.27 -11.03
CA LEU A 78 -14.59 15.72 -10.91
C LEU A 78 -14.82 17.06 -11.62
N ASN A 79 -13.81 17.93 -11.60
CA ASN A 79 -13.82 19.22 -12.28
C ASN A 79 -13.42 19.13 -13.78
N GLY A 80 -13.38 17.91 -14.35
CA GLY A 80 -13.07 17.71 -15.77
C GLY A 80 -11.59 17.85 -16.14
N LYS A 81 -10.67 18.00 -15.15
CA LYS A 81 -9.23 18.11 -15.45
C LYS A 81 -8.65 16.75 -15.84
N SER A 82 -7.90 16.74 -16.94
CA SER A 82 -7.23 15.53 -17.44
C SER A 82 -6.06 15.12 -16.54
N ILE A 83 -5.89 13.80 -16.38
CA ILE A 83 -4.73 13.18 -15.73
C ILE A 83 -3.80 12.48 -16.73
N SER A 84 -3.93 12.79 -18.04
CA SER A 84 -3.17 12.16 -19.13
C SER A 84 -1.65 12.33 -19.01
N SER A 85 -1.18 13.42 -18.41
CA SER A 85 0.24 13.68 -18.15
C SER A 85 0.87 12.80 -17.06
N MET A 86 0.05 12.05 -16.31
CA MET A 86 0.57 11.13 -15.29
C MET A 86 1.14 9.87 -15.92
N ASN A 87 2.11 9.27 -15.21
CA ASN A 87 2.62 7.93 -15.55
C ASN A 87 1.45 6.93 -15.68
N PRO A 88 1.45 6.04 -16.70
CA PRO A 88 0.35 5.12 -16.98
C PRO A 88 -0.13 4.31 -15.77
N GLN A 89 0.77 3.81 -14.93
CA GLN A 89 0.41 3.05 -13.73
C GLN A 89 -0.31 3.90 -12.69
N LYS A 90 0.16 5.14 -12.47
CA LYS A 90 -0.51 6.08 -11.57
C LYS A 90 -1.88 6.51 -12.12
N ARG A 91 -1.95 6.72 -13.42
CA ARG A 91 -3.23 7.05 -14.09
C ARG A 91 -4.25 5.94 -13.91
N ALA A 92 -3.87 4.69 -14.18
CA ALA A 92 -4.73 3.53 -13.97
C ALA A 92 -5.19 3.40 -12.51
N MET A 93 -4.30 3.64 -11.55
CA MET A 93 -4.64 3.64 -10.12
C MET A 93 -5.70 4.71 -9.80
N PHE A 94 -5.51 5.95 -10.24
CA PHE A 94 -6.47 7.02 -9.96
C PHE A 94 -7.80 6.85 -10.72
N GLN A 95 -7.79 6.26 -11.90
CA GLN A 95 -9.02 5.90 -12.63
C GLN A 95 -9.83 4.86 -11.84
N GLU A 96 -9.17 3.85 -11.27
CA GLU A 96 -9.83 2.84 -10.43
C GLU A 96 -10.36 3.45 -9.12
N ILE A 97 -9.57 4.29 -8.44
CA ILE A 97 -10.04 5.02 -7.26
C ILE A 97 -11.26 5.88 -7.60
N PHE A 98 -11.24 6.60 -8.73
CA PHE A 98 -12.35 7.44 -9.17
C PHE A 98 -13.61 6.62 -9.49
N ARG A 99 -13.46 5.46 -10.14
CA ARG A 99 -14.57 4.53 -10.41
C ARG A 99 -15.23 4.09 -9.11
N ARG A 100 -14.42 3.64 -8.12
CA ARG A 100 -14.92 3.22 -6.80
C ARG A 100 -15.50 4.38 -6.01
N TYR A 101 -14.89 5.55 -6.07
CA TYR A 101 -15.43 6.76 -5.45
C TYR A 101 -16.86 7.04 -5.93
N LYS A 102 -17.12 6.98 -7.24
CA LYS A 102 -18.45 7.21 -7.80
C LYS A 102 -19.51 6.23 -7.30
N ILE A 103 -19.12 4.97 -7.10
CA ILE A 103 -20.01 3.93 -6.58
C ILE A 103 -20.26 4.20 -5.10
N TYR A 104 -19.19 4.27 -4.31
CA TYR A 104 -19.28 4.38 -2.86
C TYR A 104 -19.97 5.67 -2.38
N SER A 105 -19.76 6.79 -3.10
CA SER A 105 -20.43 8.05 -2.76
C SER A 105 -21.94 8.03 -3.01
N LYS A 106 -22.43 7.21 -3.95
CA LYS A 106 -23.86 7.01 -4.16
C LYS A 106 -24.50 6.15 -3.08
N GLU A 107 -23.77 5.15 -2.60
CA GLU A 107 -24.21 4.25 -1.53
C GLU A 107 -24.18 4.92 -0.16
N HIS A 108 -23.32 5.92 0.01
CA HIS A 108 -23.11 6.62 1.28
C HIS A 108 -23.20 8.16 1.13
N PRO A 109 -24.40 8.71 0.84
CA PRO A 109 -24.57 10.14 0.53
C PRO A 109 -24.30 11.07 1.72
N SER A 110 -24.31 10.55 2.95
CA SER A 110 -24.03 11.30 4.18
C SER A 110 -22.53 11.51 4.45
N LEU A 111 -21.65 10.77 3.78
CA LEU A 111 -20.21 10.88 3.98
C LEU A 111 -19.62 12.08 3.22
N THR A 112 -18.60 12.70 3.83
CA THR A 112 -17.84 13.73 3.13
C THR A 112 -17.02 13.12 1.98
N LYS A 113 -16.68 13.91 0.96
CA LYS A 113 -15.82 13.47 -0.14
C LYS A 113 -14.47 12.91 0.35
N MET A 114 -13.92 13.49 1.41
CA MET A 114 -12.67 13.03 2.01
C MET A 114 -12.84 11.65 2.65
N ASP A 115 -13.91 11.42 3.41
CA ASP A 115 -14.18 10.14 4.05
C ASP A 115 -14.39 9.03 3.02
N VAL A 116 -15.18 9.31 1.97
CA VAL A 116 -15.37 8.38 0.86
C VAL A 116 -14.03 7.98 0.23
N ILE A 117 -13.17 8.96 -0.05
CA ILE A 117 -11.85 8.70 -0.66
C ILE A 117 -10.96 7.94 0.30
N TRP A 118 -10.98 8.27 1.59
CA TRP A 118 -10.24 7.53 2.61
C TRP A 118 -10.67 6.06 2.65
N HIS A 119 -11.98 5.78 2.66
CA HIS A 119 -12.52 4.43 2.62
C HIS A 119 -12.08 3.68 1.35
N VAL A 120 -12.21 4.32 0.18
CA VAL A 120 -11.80 3.72 -1.09
C VAL A 120 -10.31 3.42 -1.13
N CYS A 121 -9.46 4.33 -0.65
CA CYS A 121 -8.01 4.11 -0.61
C CYS A 121 -7.59 2.95 0.30
N ASN A 122 -8.39 2.63 1.30
CA ASN A 122 -8.14 1.51 2.22
C ASN A 122 -8.72 0.16 1.74
N GLN A 123 -9.48 0.13 0.65
CA GLN A 123 -9.93 -1.12 0.04
C GLN A 123 -8.79 -1.85 -0.65
N GLU A 124 -8.90 -3.16 -0.77
CA GLU A 124 -7.99 -3.97 -1.57
C GLU A 124 -7.93 -3.45 -3.01
N ALA A 125 -6.71 -3.21 -3.49
CA ALA A 125 -6.47 -2.73 -4.84
C ALA A 125 -6.15 -3.92 -5.77
N PRO A 126 -6.61 -3.88 -7.05
CA PRO A 126 -6.43 -4.99 -7.99
C PRO A 126 -4.97 -5.24 -8.37
N SER A 127 -4.09 -4.27 -8.15
CA SER A 127 -2.64 -4.42 -8.37
C SER A 127 -1.84 -3.42 -7.53
N PHE A 128 -0.52 -3.58 -7.51
CA PHE A 128 0.38 -2.63 -6.85
C PHE A 128 0.58 -1.32 -7.63
N TYR A 129 0.12 -1.24 -8.89
CA TYR A 129 0.29 -0.07 -9.77
C TYR A 129 1.74 0.44 -9.86
N LEU A 130 2.69 -0.49 -9.88
CA LEU A 130 4.12 -0.23 -10.04
C LEU A 130 4.57 -0.51 -11.47
N THR A 131 5.63 0.19 -11.90
CA THR A 131 6.31 -0.19 -13.14
C THR A 131 7.18 -1.44 -12.91
N PRO A 132 7.48 -2.23 -13.96
CA PRO A 132 8.40 -3.38 -13.84
C PRO A 132 9.73 -3.00 -13.19
N LYS A 133 10.34 -1.88 -13.61
CA LYS A 133 11.58 -1.35 -13.03
C LYS A 133 11.44 -1.06 -11.54
N SER A 134 10.34 -0.43 -11.13
CA SER A 134 10.10 -0.14 -9.71
C SER A 134 9.88 -1.41 -8.89
N MET A 135 9.13 -2.39 -9.43
CA MET A 135 8.91 -3.68 -8.78
C MET A 135 10.24 -4.42 -8.58
N HIS A 136 11.07 -4.49 -9.62
CA HIS A 136 12.40 -5.12 -9.56
C HIS A 136 13.25 -4.55 -8.41
N VAL A 137 13.40 -3.22 -8.37
CA VAL A 137 14.20 -2.54 -7.34
C VAL A 137 13.66 -2.80 -5.93
N ILE A 138 12.34 -2.70 -5.76
CA ILE A 138 11.71 -2.91 -4.46
C ILE A 138 11.86 -4.37 -4.04
N LEU A 139 11.56 -5.30 -4.91
CA LEU A 139 11.65 -6.74 -4.61
C LEU A 139 13.07 -7.15 -4.23
N HIS A 140 14.08 -6.66 -4.93
CA HIS A 140 15.48 -6.92 -4.59
C HIS A 140 15.82 -6.42 -3.18
N ARG A 141 15.43 -5.18 -2.85
CA ARG A 141 15.64 -4.60 -1.51
C ARG A 141 14.96 -5.41 -0.43
N VAL A 142 13.68 -5.68 -0.58
CA VAL A 142 12.85 -6.39 0.40
C VAL A 142 13.38 -7.81 0.65
N ARG A 143 13.80 -8.52 -0.39
CA ARG A 143 14.41 -9.85 -0.26
C ARG A 143 15.76 -9.80 0.49
N LYS A 144 16.59 -8.78 0.22
CA LYS A 144 17.85 -8.58 0.93
C LYS A 144 17.63 -8.31 2.41
N GLU A 145 16.70 -7.43 2.75
CA GLU A 145 16.33 -7.12 4.14
C GLU A 145 15.76 -8.34 4.87
N GLU A 146 14.90 -9.11 4.22
CA GLU A 146 14.33 -10.33 4.80
C GLU A 146 15.42 -11.40 5.07
N LYS A 147 16.35 -11.62 4.13
CA LYS A 147 17.47 -12.53 4.35
C LYS A 147 18.32 -12.12 5.56
N LYS A 148 18.63 -10.81 5.67
CA LYS A 148 19.38 -10.25 6.81
C LYS A 148 18.63 -10.51 8.12
N ARG A 149 17.34 -10.23 8.16
CA ARG A 149 16.47 -10.45 9.34
C ARG A 149 16.44 -11.92 9.75
N CYS A 150 16.26 -12.83 8.79
CA CYS A 150 16.27 -14.28 9.06
C CYS A 150 17.63 -14.75 9.61
N TYR A 151 18.73 -14.24 9.07
CA TYR A 151 20.08 -14.54 9.56
C TYR A 151 20.26 -14.07 11.01
N GLU A 152 19.90 -12.82 11.32
CA GLU A 152 20.00 -12.26 12.67
C GLU A 152 19.16 -13.04 13.70
N LEU A 153 17.94 -13.44 13.33
CA LEU A 153 17.07 -14.25 14.17
C LEU A 153 17.69 -15.63 14.43
N ARG A 154 18.28 -16.25 13.40
CA ARG A 154 18.99 -17.54 13.55
C ARG A 154 20.18 -17.40 14.51
N GLN A 155 20.99 -16.36 14.39
CA GLN A 155 22.13 -16.09 15.27
C GLN A 155 21.70 -15.85 16.73
N ARG A 156 20.59 -15.11 16.95
CA ARG A 156 20.04 -14.92 18.29
C ARG A 156 19.59 -16.25 18.92
N ARG A 157 18.90 -17.09 18.15
CA ARG A 157 18.47 -18.41 18.61
C ARG A 157 19.65 -19.29 19.01
N LEU A 158 20.70 -19.34 18.18
CA LEU A 158 21.91 -20.10 18.47
C LEU A 158 22.59 -19.62 19.77
N ARG A 159 22.75 -18.32 19.97
CA ARG A 159 23.30 -17.74 21.20
C ARG A 159 22.47 -18.09 22.44
N PHE A 160 21.16 -18.04 22.32
CA PHE A 160 20.26 -18.43 23.41
C PHE A 160 20.47 -19.92 23.82
N MET A 161 20.55 -20.81 22.84
CA MET A 161 20.75 -22.23 23.08
C MET A 161 22.14 -22.56 23.69
N GLN A 162 23.16 -21.76 23.38
CA GLN A 162 24.52 -21.92 23.95
C GLN A 162 24.66 -21.32 25.36
N GLY A 163 23.84 -20.35 25.74
CA GLY A 163 23.85 -19.70 27.06
C GLY A 163 22.98 -20.39 28.12
N THR A 164 22.30 -21.47 27.76
CA THR A 164 21.45 -22.30 28.68
C THR A 164 22.12 -23.59 29.11
N LEU A 165 23.42 -23.77 28.85
CA LEU A 165 24.28 -24.81 29.43
C LEU A 165 25.18 -24.24 30.52
#